data_79206f8a76a173716370d2761ef7b95b
#
_entry.id   79206f8a76a173716370d2761ef7b95b
#
_cell.length_a   1.000
_cell.length_b   1.000
_cell.length_c   1.000
_cell.angle_alpha   90.00
_cell.angle_beta   90.00
_cell.angle_gamma   90.00
#
_symmetry.space_group_name_H-M   'P 1'
#
loop_
_entity.id
_entity.type
_entity.pdbx_description
1 polymer ?
#
loop_
_entity_poly.entity_id
_entity_poly.type
_entity_poly.pdbx_seq_one_letter_code
_entity_poly.pdbx_strand_id
1 'polypeptide(L)'
;MNLLLDTNALLRWLGGGILPKRLLTQIEKADALAVSVVTPWELAIKLGRHPAKKLITGEQLWSGIEQMGARIVHVRREHIELVASLPEHHHDPFDRMIIAQAIVENLTVISSDERFPAYKPAGLRVLWQ
;
A
#
# COMPACT_ATOMS: atom_id res chain seq x y z
N MET A 1 13.78 -1.29 -9.07
CA MET A 1 12.51 -0.60 -8.82
C MET A 1 12.13 -0.75 -7.36
N ASN A 2 11.76 0.33 -6.72
CA ASN A 2 11.33 0.32 -5.31
C ASN A 2 9.81 0.34 -5.28
N LEU A 3 9.22 -0.64 -4.60
CA LEU A 3 7.78 -0.90 -4.62
C LEU A 3 7.13 -0.63 -3.28
N LEU A 4 5.93 -0.05 -3.32
CA LEU A 4 5.06 0.14 -2.16
C LEU A 4 3.77 -0.66 -2.42
N LEU A 5 3.48 -1.64 -1.57
CA LEU A 5 2.25 -2.40 -1.69
C LEU A 5 1.12 -1.65 -0.99
N ASP A 6 0.00 -1.44 -1.70
CA ASP A 6 -1.19 -0.92 -1.04
C ASP A 6 -1.80 -2.00 -0.13
N THR A 7 -2.82 -1.65 0.63
CA THR A 7 -3.41 -2.55 1.62
C THR A 7 -3.90 -3.85 0.99
N ASN A 8 -4.60 -3.76 -0.14
CA ASN A 8 -5.13 -4.94 -0.81
C ASN A 8 -4.02 -5.83 -1.39
N ALA A 9 -3.00 -5.23 -2.01
CA ALA A 9 -1.86 -5.97 -2.54
C ALA A 9 -1.12 -6.72 -1.42
N LEU A 10 -0.91 -6.07 -0.28
CA LEU A 10 -0.27 -6.70 0.86
C LEU A 10 -1.08 -7.89 1.38
N LEU A 11 -2.39 -7.73 1.53
CA LEU A 11 -3.26 -8.81 1.99
C LEU A 11 -3.22 -10.01 1.05
N ARG A 12 -3.22 -9.77 -0.26
CA ARG A 12 -3.11 -10.85 -1.25
C ARG A 12 -1.74 -11.53 -1.19
N TRP A 13 -0.68 -10.76 -1.03
CA TRP A 13 0.66 -11.31 -0.85
C TRP A 13 0.75 -12.23 0.38
N LEU A 14 0.09 -11.85 1.47
CA LEU A 14 0.10 -12.61 2.72
C LEU A 14 -0.87 -13.80 2.73
N GLY A 15 -1.51 -14.12 1.59
CA GLY A 15 -2.34 -15.30 1.45
C GLY A 15 -3.84 -15.05 1.38
N GLY A 16 -4.26 -13.79 1.35
CA GLY A 16 -5.67 -13.42 1.26
C GLY A 16 -6.25 -13.36 -0.15
N GLY A 17 -5.49 -13.80 -1.17
CA GLY A 17 -5.92 -13.75 -2.55
C GLY A 17 -4.80 -14.10 -3.52
N ILE A 18 -5.05 -13.85 -4.81
CA ILE A 18 -4.11 -14.19 -5.88
C ILE A 18 -3.54 -12.92 -6.48
N LEU A 19 -2.22 -12.90 -6.69
CA LEU A 19 -1.53 -11.87 -7.47
C LEU A 19 -1.10 -12.47 -8.81
N PRO A 20 -1.18 -11.69 -9.91
CA PRO A 20 -0.66 -12.14 -11.20
C PRO A 20 0.82 -12.52 -11.12
N LYS A 21 1.23 -13.55 -11.88
CA LYS A 21 2.62 -14.02 -11.88
C LYS A 21 3.62 -12.92 -12.19
N ARG A 22 3.30 -12.02 -13.11
CA ARG A 22 4.19 -10.91 -13.46
C ARG A 22 4.46 -9.98 -12.27
N LEU A 23 3.47 -9.79 -11.40
CA LEU A 23 3.67 -8.98 -10.18
C LEU A 23 4.50 -9.70 -9.16
N LEU A 24 4.29 -11.01 -8.99
CA LEU A 24 5.13 -11.81 -8.11
C LEU A 24 6.59 -11.70 -8.52
N THR A 25 6.87 -11.81 -9.82
CA THR A 25 8.23 -11.65 -10.35
C THR A 25 8.79 -10.26 -10.05
N GLN A 26 7.99 -9.21 -10.25
CA GLN A 26 8.44 -7.85 -9.96
C GLN A 26 8.72 -7.63 -8.48
N ILE A 27 7.89 -8.19 -7.60
CA ILE A 27 8.11 -8.13 -6.15
C ILE A 27 9.41 -8.84 -5.78
N GLU A 28 9.64 -10.04 -6.32
CA GLU A 28 10.86 -10.81 -6.08
C GLU A 28 12.12 -10.10 -6.57
N LYS A 29 12.02 -9.36 -7.67
CA LYS A 29 13.15 -8.64 -8.27
C LYS A 29 13.28 -7.20 -7.78
N ALA A 30 12.39 -6.73 -6.93
CA ALA A 30 12.44 -5.35 -6.45
C ALA A 30 13.73 -5.06 -5.68
N ASP A 31 14.27 -3.88 -5.87
CA ASP A 31 15.44 -3.42 -5.11
C ASP A 31 15.07 -3.21 -3.65
N ALA A 32 13.85 -2.73 -3.40
CA ALA A 32 13.33 -2.57 -2.05
C ALA A 32 11.81 -2.68 -2.06
N LEU A 33 11.26 -3.19 -0.97
CA LEU A 33 9.83 -3.29 -0.72
C LEU A 33 9.46 -2.38 0.46
N ALA A 34 8.29 -1.78 0.38
CA ALA A 34 7.78 -0.91 1.42
C ALA A 34 6.29 -1.14 1.65
N VAL A 35 5.86 -0.87 2.88
CA VAL A 35 4.47 -0.88 3.30
C VAL A 35 4.24 0.38 4.11
N SER A 36 3.15 1.10 3.82
CA SER A 36 2.79 2.28 4.60
C SER A 36 2.36 1.89 6.01
N VAL A 37 2.76 2.69 7.00
CA VAL A 37 2.27 2.51 8.37
C VAL A 37 0.75 2.63 8.47
N VAL A 38 0.10 3.34 7.54
CA VAL A 38 -1.36 3.46 7.54
C VAL A 38 -2.06 2.14 7.20
N THR A 39 -1.39 1.22 6.52
CA THR A 39 -1.97 -0.10 6.21
C THR A 39 -2.26 -0.91 7.47
N PRO A 40 -1.32 -1.14 8.39
CA PRO A 40 -1.65 -1.78 9.67
C PRO A 40 -2.69 -1.01 10.47
N TRP A 41 -2.67 0.31 10.43
CA TRP A 41 -3.66 1.14 11.12
C TRP A 41 -5.06 0.94 10.54
N GLU A 42 -5.19 1.01 9.22
CA GLU A 42 -6.46 0.75 8.54
C GLU A 42 -7.03 -0.62 8.89
N LEU A 43 -6.18 -1.64 8.83
CA LEU A 43 -6.58 -3.01 9.15
C LEU A 43 -6.96 -3.17 10.63
N ALA A 44 -6.27 -2.50 11.54
CA ALA A 44 -6.64 -2.51 12.96
C ALA A 44 -8.03 -1.94 13.18
N ILE A 45 -8.39 -0.86 12.49
CA ILE A 45 -9.71 -0.25 12.57
C ILE A 45 -10.77 -1.20 12.00
N LYS A 46 -10.56 -1.70 10.78
CA LYS A 46 -11.55 -2.52 10.07
C LYS A 46 -11.76 -3.87 10.74
N LEU A 47 -10.70 -4.53 11.17
CA LEU A 47 -10.77 -5.82 11.84
C LEU A 47 -11.32 -5.70 13.25
N GLY A 48 -11.08 -4.58 13.93
CA GLY A 48 -11.70 -4.29 15.22
C GLY A 48 -13.21 -4.16 15.15
N ARG A 49 -13.73 -3.62 14.03
CA ARG A 49 -15.18 -3.46 13.82
C ARG A 49 -15.86 -4.73 13.36
N HIS A 50 -15.13 -5.62 12.68
CA HIS A 50 -15.69 -6.83 12.08
C HIS A 50 -14.81 -8.05 12.40
N PRO A 51 -14.76 -8.48 13.69
CA PRO A 51 -13.88 -9.59 14.08
C PRO A 51 -14.14 -10.88 13.32
N ALA A 52 -15.41 -11.14 12.92
CA ALA A 52 -15.79 -12.33 12.17
C ALA A 52 -15.23 -12.36 10.74
N LYS A 53 -14.83 -11.21 10.18
CA LYS A 53 -14.24 -11.08 8.85
C LYS A 53 -12.70 -11.03 8.89
N LYS A 54 -12.12 -11.35 10.03
CA LYS A 54 -10.69 -11.27 10.25
C LYS A 54 -9.96 -12.34 9.44
N LEU A 55 -9.37 -11.92 8.31
CA LEU A 55 -8.59 -12.80 7.43
C LEU A 55 -7.18 -13.02 7.94
N ILE A 56 -6.69 -12.15 8.81
CA ILE A 56 -5.31 -12.15 9.30
C ILE A 56 -5.27 -11.51 10.69
N THR A 57 -4.45 -12.04 11.59
CA THR A 57 -4.21 -11.42 12.89
C THR A 57 -3.21 -10.28 12.77
N GLY A 58 -3.19 -9.37 13.76
CA GLY A 58 -2.18 -8.32 13.80
C GLY A 58 -0.77 -8.89 13.83
N GLU A 59 -0.56 -9.97 14.59
CA GLU A 59 0.74 -10.64 14.66
C GLU A 59 1.15 -11.21 13.31
N GLN A 60 0.25 -11.87 12.59
CA GLN A 60 0.52 -12.41 11.25
C GLN A 60 0.85 -11.29 10.26
N LEU A 61 0.17 -10.15 10.36
CA LEU A 61 0.44 -8.99 9.51
C LEU A 61 1.86 -8.47 9.71
N TRP A 62 2.24 -8.18 10.95
CA TRP A 62 3.57 -7.65 11.26
C TRP A 62 4.67 -8.65 10.93
N SER A 63 4.46 -9.93 11.27
CA SER A 63 5.39 -11.00 10.93
C SER A 63 5.56 -11.13 9.42
N GLY A 64 4.46 -11.07 8.66
CA GLY A 64 4.51 -11.15 7.20
C GLY A 64 5.26 -9.98 6.57
N ILE A 65 5.05 -8.76 7.05
CA ILE A 65 5.78 -7.58 6.58
C ILE A 65 7.28 -7.76 6.84
N GLU A 66 7.64 -8.22 8.03
CA GLU A 66 9.03 -8.45 8.39
C GLU A 66 9.67 -9.54 7.53
N GLN A 67 8.98 -10.67 7.34
CA GLN A 67 9.48 -11.79 6.53
C GLN A 67 9.70 -11.42 5.07
N MET A 68 8.88 -10.54 4.51
CA MET A 68 9.08 -10.11 3.12
C MET A 68 10.19 -9.06 2.99
N GLY A 69 10.77 -8.61 4.09
CA GLY A 69 11.85 -7.63 4.09
C GLY A 69 11.39 -6.21 3.74
N ALA A 70 10.10 -5.93 3.90
CA ALA A 70 9.57 -4.61 3.62
C ALA A 70 9.88 -3.63 4.75
N ARG A 71 10.26 -2.40 4.38
CA ARG A 71 10.35 -1.32 5.37
C ARG A 71 9.00 -0.68 5.57
N ILE A 72 8.78 -0.13 6.76
CA ILE A 72 7.58 0.65 7.05
C ILE A 72 7.83 2.11 6.67
N VAL A 73 6.94 2.67 5.86
CA VAL A 73 6.97 4.11 5.54
C VAL A 73 6.08 4.83 6.56
N HIS A 74 6.72 5.57 7.45
CA HIS A 74 5.99 6.34 8.46
C HIS A 74 5.45 7.63 7.85
N VAL A 75 4.37 8.15 8.42
CA VAL A 75 3.78 9.41 7.96
C VAL A 75 4.69 10.56 8.35
N ARG A 76 5.09 11.37 7.35
CA ARG A 76 5.91 12.56 7.55
C ARG A 76 5.12 13.81 7.13
N ARG A 77 5.62 14.96 7.54
CA ARG A 77 5.00 16.26 7.21
C ARG A 77 4.81 16.43 5.69
N GLU A 78 5.80 16.04 4.90
CA GLU A 78 5.78 16.18 3.44
C GLU A 78 4.63 15.36 2.82
N HIS A 79 4.34 14.20 3.40
CA HIS A 79 3.21 13.37 2.95
C HIS A 79 1.88 14.08 3.21
N ILE A 80 1.73 14.64 4.41
CA ILE A 80 0.50 15.34 4.80
C ILE A 80 0.28 16.58 3.93
N GLU A 81 1.32 17.34 3.68
CA GLU A 81 1.25 18.52 2.82
C GLU A 81 0.80 18.15 1.40
N LEU A 82 1.33 17.04 0.86
CA LEU A 82 0.94 16.59 -0.47
C LEU A 82 -0.51 16.11 -0.49
N VAL A 83 -0.96 15.36 0.52
CA VAL A 83 -2.37 14.92 0.61
C VAL A 83 -3.29 16.12 0.52
N ALA A 84 -2.96 17.22 1.20
CA ALA A 84 -3.80 18.42 1.20
C ALA A 84 -3.97 19.03 -0.20
N SER A 85 -3.02 18.83 -1.10
CA SER A 85 -3.03 19.39 -2.45
C SER A 85 -3.41 18.40 -3.56
N LEU A 86 -3.53 17.10 -3.24
CA LEU A 86 -3.90 16.10 -4.24
C LEU A 86 -5.34 16.30 -4.73
N PRO A 87 -5.60 16.11 -6.03
CA PRO A 87 -6.98 16.13 -6.53
C PRO A 87 -7.82 15.02 -5.90
N GLU A 88 -9.13 15.22 -5.87
CA GLU A 88 -10.04 14.30 -5.19
C GLU A 88 -10.57 13.20 -6.13
N HIS A 89 -9.67 12.45 -6.76
CA HIS A 89 -10.03 11.26 -7.53
C HIS A 89 -10.33 10.06 -6.63
N HIS A 90 -9.84 10.07 -5.42
CA HIS A 90 -10.05 9.05 -4.40
C HIS A 90 -10.47 9.71 -3.10
N HIS A 91 -11.45 9.13 -2.40
CA HIS A 91 -11.97 9.70 -1.16
C HIS A 91 -11.46 8.99 0.10
N ASP A 92 -10.89 7.79 -0.02
CA ASP A 92 -10.37 7.06 1.13
C ASP A 92 -9.10 7.72 1.64
N PRO A 93 -9.07 8.20 2.90
CA PRO A 93 -7.90 8.90 3.44
C PRO A 93 -6.67 8.01 3.57
N PHE A 94 -6.84 6.71 3.79
CA PHE A 94 -5.71 5.78 3.87
C PHE A 94 -5.05 5.64 2.50
N ASP A 95 -5.84 5.44 1.45
CA ASP A 95 -5.32 5.34 0.08
C ASP A 95 -4.70 6.64 -0.39
N ARG A 96 -5.29 7.79 -0.05
CA ARG A 96 -4.71 9.09 -0.37
C ARG A 96 -3.34 9.28 0.28
N MET A 97 -3.17 8.81 1.51
CA MET A 97 -1.87 8.85 2.19
C MET A 97 -0.85 7.93 1.50
N ILE A 98 -1.25 6.72 1.11
CA ILE A 98 -0.39 5.80 0.37
C ILE A 98 0.08 6.44 -0.94
N ILE A 99 -0.83 7.08 -1.68
CA ILE A 99 -0.51 7.79 -2.91
C ILE A 99 0.53 8.89 -2.65
N ALA A 100 0.30 9.72 -1.64
CA ALA A 100 1.23 10.79 -1.28
C ALA A 100 2.61 10.25 -0.90
N GLN A 101 2.65 9.18 -0.12
CA GLN A 101 3.91 8.55 0.27
C GLN A 101 4.66 8.00 -0.94
N ALA A 102 3.97 7.35 -1.85
CA ALA A 102 4.60 6.82 -3.06
C ALA A 102 5.23 7.93 -3.90
N ILE A 103 4.54 9.05 -4.05
CA ILE A 103 5.06 10.20 -4.81
C ILE A 103 6.29 10.80 -4.11
N VAL A 104 6.17 11.13 -2.83
CA VAL A 104 7.24 11.78 -2.06
C VAL A 104 8.47 10.90 -1.94
N GLU A 105 8.27 9.60 -1.64
CA GLU A 105 9.36 8.65 -1.44
C GLU A 105 9.87 8.03 -2.74
N ASN A 106 9.33 8.43 -3.89
CA ASN A 106 9.71 7.94 -5.20
C ASN A 106 9.56 6.41 -5.32
N LEU A 107 8.43 5.91 -4.85
CA LEU A 107 8.08 4.49 -4.91
C LEU A 107 7.04 4.25 -5.99
N THR A 108 7.09 3.06 -6.60
CA THR A 108 6.03 2.60 -7.50
C THR A 108 5.02 1.80 -6.67
N VAL A 109 3.76 2.23 -6.68
CA VAL A 109 2.74 1.54 -5.89
C VAL A 109 2.19 0.33 -6.65
N ILE A 110 1.98 -0.76 -5.94
CA ILE A 110 1.25 -1.93 -6.45
C ILE A 110 -0.19 -1.80 -5.96
N SER A 111 -1.10 -1.58 -6.90
CA SER A 111 -2.53 -1.43 -6.61
C SER A 111 -3.37 -1.85 -7.80
N SER A 112 -4.49 -2.50 -7.54
CA SER A 112 -5.51 -2.78 -8.55
C SER A 112 -6.67 -1.78 -8.50
N ASP A 113 -6.63 -0.79 -7.62
CA ASP A 113 -7.68 0.22 -7.50
C ASP A 113 -7.67 1.13 -8.73
N GLU A 114 -8.79 1.19 -9.43
CA GLU A 114 -8.98 1.96 -10.66
C GLU A 114 -8.77 3.48 -10.47
N ARG A 115 -8.87 3.97 -9.24
CA ARG A 115 -8.73 5.40 -8.93
C ARG A 115 -7.28 5.85 -8.79
N PHE A 116 -6.35 4.92 -8.60
CA PHE A 116 -4.93 5.26 -8.47
C PHE A 116 -4.32 5.84 -9.75
N PRO A 117 -4.59 5.30 -10.95
CA PRO A 117 -3.99 5.85 -12.17
C PRO A 117 -4.33 7.31 -12.45
N ALA A 118 -5.43 7.83 -11.92
CA ALA A 118 -5.81 9.24 -12.06
C ALA A 118 -4.77 10.18 -11.44
N TYR A 119 -3.91 9.69 -10.55
CA TYR A 119 -2.85 10.46 -9.90
C TYR A 119 -1.51 10.44 -10.66
N LYS A 120 -1.44 9.79 -11.82
CA LYS A 120 -0.23 9.79 -12.65
C LYS A 120 0.24 11.21 -12.99
N PRO A 121 -0.64 12.16 -13.33
CA PRO A 121 -0.20 13.55 -13.57
C PRO A 121 0.44 14.20 -12.35
N ALA A 122 0.12 13.74 -11.13
CA ALA A 122 0.73 14.24 -9.89
C ALA A 122 2.08 13.55 -9.58
N GLY A 123 2.49 12.59 -10.40
CA GLY A 123 3.76 11.89 -10.25
C GLY A 123 3.66 10.45 -9.76
N LEU A 124 2.46 9.91 -9.59
CA LEU A 124 2.28 8.53 -9.14
C LEU A 124 2.65 7.54 -10.25
N ARG A 125 3.40 6.50 -9.88
CA ARG A 125 3.63 5.33 -10.73
C ARG A 125 2.90 4.15 -10.12
N VAL A 126 2.14 3.44 -10.95
CA VAL A 126 1.27 2.34 -10.53
C VAL A 126 1.57 1.09 -11.36
N LEU A 127 1.69 -0.03 -10.69
CA LEU A 127 1.68 -1.36 -11.30
C LEU A 127 0.39 -2.08 -10.90
N TRP A 128 -0.06 -2.95 -11.80
CA TRP A 128 -1.22 -3.81 -11.58
C TRP A 128 -2.56 -3.07 -11.73
N GLN A 129 -3.06 -3.14 -12.95
CA GLN A 129 -4.38 -2.60 -13.31
C GLN A 129 -5.23 -3.62 -14.03
#